data_27e574b71e588296daae793a19cf81fa
#
_entry.id   27e574b71e588296daae793a19cf81fa
#
_cell.length_a   1.000
_cell.length_b   1.000
_cell.length_c   1.000
_cell.angle_alpha   90.00
_cell.angle_beta   90.00
_cell.angle_gamma   90.00
#
_symmetry.space_group_name_H-M   'P 1'
#
loop_
_entity.id
_entity.type
_entity.pdbx_description
1 polymer ?
#
loop_
_entity_poly.entity_id
_entity_poly.type
_entity_poly.pdbx_seq_one_letter_code
_entity_poly.pdbx_strand_id
1 'polypeptide(L)'
;MTENQSKKNVIIIGAGPAGLTAAFELLRQEPESHNVTVLEESDAIGGISRTVQYNGNRMDIGGHRFFSKDQRVMDWWKERMPIQGSPSKDDILTHTAKP
;
A
#
# COMPACT_ATOMS: atom_id res chain seq x y z
N MET A 1 -4.11 34.07 -9.72
CA MET A 1 -3.72 33.63 -9.31
C MET A 1 -3.70 32.33 -9.55
N THR A 2 -2.87 31.91 -9.49
CA THR A 2 -2.74 30.57 -9.83
C THR A 2 -3.62 29.71 -9.08
N GLU A 3 -4.04 30.22 -7.99
CA GLU A 3 -4.93 29.46 -7.20
C GLU A 3 -6.19 29.19 -7.93
N ASN A 4 -6.42 29.85 -8.99
CA ASN A 4 -7.62 29.57 -9.74
C ASN A 4 -7.45 28.49 -10.75
N GLN A 5 -6.27 27.94 -10.83
CA GLN A 5 -6.10 26.87 -11.76
C GLN A 5 -6.86 25.68 -11.29
N SER A 6 -7.60 25.10 -12.18
CA SER A 6 -8.34 23.89 -11.86
C SER A 6 -7.40 22.74 -11.74
N LYS A 7 -7.57 21.97 -10.71
CA LYS A 7 -6.85 20.71 -10.58
C LYS A 7 -7.51 19.69 -11.49
N LYS A 8 -6.71 18.78 -11.98
CA LYS A 8 -7.25 17.68 -12.76
C LYS A 8 -7.90 16.69 -11.82
N ASN A 9 -9.03 16.16 -12.20
CA ASN A 9 -9.69 15.14 -11.41
C ASN A 9 -9.27 13.77 -11.93
N VAL A 10 -8.74 12.96 -11.05
CA VAL A 10 -8.29 11.63 -11.39
C VAL A 10 -9.09 10.64 -10.57
N ILE A 11 -9.67 9.67 -11.25
CA ILE A 11 -10.43 8.61 -10.58
C ILE A 11 -9.67 7.31 -10.80
N ILE A 12 -9.38 6.62 -9.71
CA ILE A 12 -8.68 5.35 -9.75
C ILE A 12 -9.67 4.28 -9.32
N ILE A 13 -9.84 3.27 -10.16
CA ILE A 13 -10.76 2.19 -9.88
C ILE A 13 -9.98 1.06 -9.24
N GLY A 14 -10.27 0.79 -8.00
CA GLY A 14 -9.61 -0.27 -7.25
C GLY A 14 -8.62 0.26 -6.23
N ALA A 15 -8.76 -0.18 -5.00
CA ALA A 15 -7.89 0.23 -3.91
C ALA A 15 -7.00 -0.92 -3.45
N GLY A 16 -6.51 -1.72 -4.36
CA GLY A 16 -5.46 -2.67 -4.10
C GLY A 16 -4.10 -2.00 -4.21
N PRO A 17 -3.01 -2.75 -4.17
CA PRO A 17 -1.68 -2.17 -4.18
C PRO A 17 -1.42 -1.25 -5.38
N ALA A 18 -1.89 -1.64 -6.56
CA ALA A 18 -1.64 -0.84 -7.75
C ALA A 18 -2.34 0.51 -7.68
N GLY A 19 -3.63 0.49 -7.33
CA GLY A 19 -4.38 1.73 -7.27
C GLY A 19 -3.90 2.66 -6.18
N LEU A 20 -3.60 2.11 -5.02
CA LEU A 20 -3.10 2.92 -3.91
C LEU A 20 -1.72 3.49 -4.21
N THR A 21 -0.87 2.73 -4.88
CA THR A 21 0.44 3.22 -5.28
C THR A 21 0.32 4.35 -6.29
N ALA A 22 -0.59 4.21 -7.25
CA ALA A 22 -0.80 5.26 -8.24
C ALA A 22 -1.28 6.55 -7.57
N ALA A 23 -2.22 6.44 -6.65
CA ALA A 23 -2.71 7.60 -5.93
C ALA A 23 -1.62 8.26 -5.10
N PHE A 24 -0.86 7.44 -4.40
CA PHE A 24 0.22 7.94 -3.56
C PHE A 24 1.27 8.68 -4.37
N GLU A 25 1.72 8.07 -5.47
CA GLU A 25 2.77 8.68 -6.27
C GLU A 25 2.29 9.94 -6.97
N LEU A 26 1.06 9.96 -7.43
CA LEU A 26 0.52 11.14 -8.08
C LEU A 26 0.48 12.32 -7.11
N LEU A 27 0.02 12.08 -5.90
CA LEU A 27 -0.06 13.13 -4.89
C LEU A 27 1.33 13.53 -4.39
N ARG A 28 2.26 12.58 -4.34
CA ARG A 28 3.60 12.88 -3.89
C ARG A 28 4.36 13.73 -4.90
N GLN A 29 4.19 13.42 -6.18
CA GLN A 29 4.93 14.11 -7.21
C GLN A 29 4.33 15.44 -7.59
N GLU A 30 3.03 15.56 -7.55
CA GLU A 30 2.34 16.79 -7.96
C GLU A 30 1.20 17.09 -7.01
N PRO A 31 1.51 17.46 -5.77
CA PRO A 31 0.49 17.57 -4.73
C PRO A 31 -0.57 18.63 -5.00
N GLU A 32 -0.25 19.64 -5.81
CA GLU A 32 -1.20 20.72 -6.04
C GLU A 32 -1.93 20.62 -7.37
N SER A 33 -1.67 19.57 -8.13
CA SER A 33 -2.17 19.51 -9.50
C SER A 33 -3.37 18.59 -9.70
N HIS A 34 -3.65 17.74 -8.74
CA HIS A 34 -4.66 16.71 -8.95
C HIS A 34 -5.55 16.54 -7.75
N ASN A 35 -6.83 16.28 -8.02
CA ASN A 35 -7.74 15.77 -7.02
C ASN A 35 -7.88 14.29 -7.33
N VAL A 36 -7.51 13.44 -6.39
CA VAL A 36 -7.49 12.02 -6.63
C VAL A 36 -8.59 11.34 -5.81
N THR A 37 -9.40 10.55 -6.49
CA THR A 37 -10.45 9.77 -5.84
C THR A 37 -10.21 8.31 -6.17
N VAL A 38 -10.19 7.46 -5.15
CA VAL A 38 -10.04 6.03 -5.35
C VAL A 38 -11.36 5.37 -5.02
N LEU A 39 -11.87 4.57 -5.96
CA LEU A 39 -13.13 3.86 -5.77
C LEU A 39 -12.82 2.39 -5.55
N GLU A 40 -13.47 1.83 -4.54
CA GLU A 40 -13.26 0.42 -4.19
C GLU A 40 -14.61 -0.26 -4.09
N GLU A 41 -14.77 -1.37 -4.79
CA GLU A 41 -16.07 -2.05 -4.81
C GLU A 41 -16.35 -2.83 -3.53
N SER A 42 -15.34 -3.26 -2.81
CA SER A 42 -15.56 -4.00 -1.56
C SER A 42 -15.60 -3.03 -0.39
N ASP A 43 -15.71 -3.57 0.81
CA ASP A 43 -15.81 -2.74 2.01
C ASP A 43 -14.43 -2.48 2.65
N ALA A 44 -13.35 -2.83 1.99
CA ALA A 44 -12.02 -2.65 2.55
C ALA A 44 -11.01 -2.37 1.45
N ILE A 45 -9.96 -1.66 1.81
CA ILE A 45 -8.87 -1.40 0.88
C ILE A 45 -7.81 -2.50 1.02
N GLY A 46 -6.89 -2.55 0.07
CA GLY A 46 -5.76 -3.46 0.15
C GLY A 46 -5.75 -4.57 -0.89
N GLY A 47 -6.91 -4.88 -1.47
CA GLY A 47 -6.98 -5.93 -2.48
C GLY A 47 -6.45 -7.25 -1.97
N ILE A 48 -5.61 -7.89 -2.77
CA ILE A 48 -5.06 -9.19 -2.36
C ILE A 48 -4.03 -9.07 -1.25
N SER A 49 -3.62 -7.86 -0.91
CA SER A 49 -2.69 -7.65 0.21
C SER A 49 -3.42 -7.42 1.51
N ARG A 50 -4.72 -7.57 1.51
CA ARG A 50 -5.53 -7.33 2.68
C ARG A 50 -5.35 -8.40 3.73
N THR A 51 -5.40 -7.98 4.99
CA THR A 51 -5.46 -8.90 6.10
C THR A 51 -6.89 -8.88 6.63
N VAL A 52 -7.48 -10.05 6.80
CA VAL A 52 -8.83 -10.15 7.31
C VAL A 52 -8.80 -10.73 8.71
N GLN A 53 -9.84 -10.44 9.48
CA GLN A 53 -9.97 -10.99 10.83
C GLN A 53 -11.17 -11.90 10.87
N TYR A 54 -11.00 -13.05 11.49
CA TYR A 54 -12.07 -14.00 11.69
C TYR A 54 -11.87 -14.68 13.03
N ASN A 55 -12.87 -14.60 13.88
CA ASN A 55 -12.82 -15.19 15.22
C ASN A 55 -11.59 -14.78 16.01
N GLY A 56 -11.21 -13.50 15.89
CA GLY A 56 -10.07 -12.99 16.62
C GLY A 56 -8.72 -13.27 15.99
N ASN A 57 -8.70 -13.94 14.85
CA ASN A 57 -7.46 -14.27 14.17
C ASN A 57 -7.29 -13.41 12.94
N ARG A 58 -6.06 -12.98 12.68
CA ARG A 58 -5.75 -12.20 11.49
C ARG A 58 -5.14 -13.12 10.46
N MET A 59 -5.59 -13.00 9.23
CA MET A 59 -5.10 -13.83 8.14
C MET A 59 -4.94 -12.99 6.90
N ASP A 60 -3.81 -13.15 6.24
CA ASP A 60 -3.59 -12.51 4.95
C ASP A 60 -4.28 -13.35 3.89
N ILE A 61 -5.01 -12.69 2.99
CA ILE A 61 -5.73 -13.43 1.96
C ILE A 61 -4.88 -13.73 0.74
N GLY A 62 -3.73 -13.06 0.63
CA GLY A 62 -2.82 -13.31 -0.48
C GLY A 62 -1.44 -13.64 0.05
N GLY A 63 -0.46 -13.59 -0.83
CA GLY A 63 0.91 -13.79 -0.41
C GLY A 63 1.32 -12.72 0.57
N HIS A 64 2.11 -13.08 1.55
CA HIS A 64 2.51 -12.15 2.60
C HIS A 64 4.00 -11.80 2.52
N ARG A 65 4.63 -12.09 1.42
CA ARG A 65 6.01 -11.69 1.18
C ARG A 65 6.06 -10.78 -0.01
N PHE A 66 6.88 -9.74 0.10
CA PHE A 66 7.09 -8.86 -1.03
C PHE A 66 8.44 -9.17 -1.65
N PHE A 67 8.47 -9.30 -2.96
CA PHE A 67 9.71 -9.50 -3.68
C PHE A 67 9.57 -8.96 -5.10
N SER A 68 10.61 -8.32 -5.58
CA SER A 68 10.67 -7.87 -6.96
C SER A 68 12.10 -8.02 -7.46
N LYS A 69 12.24 -8.37 -8.73
CA LYS A 69 13.55 -8.39 -9.35
C LYS A 69 14.02 -6.98 -9.72
N ASP A 70 13.12 -6.01 -9.72
CA ASP A 70 13.45 -4.65 -10.07
C ASP A 70 13.93 -3.91 -8.83
N GLN A 71 15.19 -3.50 -8.85
CA GLN A 71 15.77 -2.82 -7.70
C GLN A 71 15.07 -1.51 -7.39
N ARG A 72 14.58 -0.80 -8.41
CA ARG A 72 13.86 0.44 -8.19
C ARG A 72 12.59 0.20 -7.37
N VAL A 73 11.90 -0.90 -7.66
CA VAL A 73 10.69 -1.26 -6.93
C VAL A 73 11.03 -1.65 -5.49
N MET A 74 12.12 -2.40 -5.31
CA MET A 74 12.55 -2.78 -3.96
C MET A 74 12.93 -1.55 -3.14
N ASP A 75 13.61 -0.59 -3.76
CA ASP A 75 14.00 0.63 -3.06
C ASP A 75 12.78 1.45 -2.68
N TRP A 76 11.83 1.55 -3.59
CA TRP A 76 10.58 2.27 -3.32
C TRP A 76 9.84 1.65 -2.13
N TRP A 77 9.79 0.32 -2.12
CA TRP A 77 9.11 -0.40 -1.05
C TRP A 77 9.76 -0.13 0.30
N LYS A 78 11.08 -0.16 0.34
CA LYS A 78 11.81 0.06 1.59
C LYS A 78 11.63 1.47 2.13
N GLU A 79 11.42 2.43 1.25
CA GLU A 79 11.12 3.78 1.71
C GLU A 79 9.76 3.87 2.37
N ARG A 80 8.78 3.12 1.86
CA ARG A 80 7.43 3.15 2.41
C ARG A 80 7.30 2.26 3.63
N MET A 81 8.01 1.15 3.62
CA MET A 81 7.97 0.18 4.71
C MET A 81 9.39 -0.20 5.07
N PRO A 82 10.05 0.62 5.88
CA PRO A 82 11.44 0.36 6.24
C PRO A 82 11.61 -0.99 6.93
N ILE A 83 12.74 -1.60 6.70
CA ILE A 83 13.05 -2.86 7.35
C ILE A 83 13.18 -2.61 8.84
N GLN A 84 12.47 -3.37 9.62
CA GLN A 84 12.56 -3.29 11.07
C GLN A 84 13.80 -4.05 11.50
N GLY A 85 14.35 -3.67 12.62
CA GLY A 85 15.48 -4.42 13.14
C GLY A 85 15.06 -5.85 13.44
N SER A 86 16.03 -6.73 13.60
CA SER A 86 15.76 -8.12 13.90
C SER A 86 16.31 -8.46 15.28
N PRO A 87 15.49 -8.98 16.19
CA PRO A 87 14.06 -9.19 15.99
C PRO A 87 13.27 -7.91 16.23
N SER A 88 12.22 -7.75 15.47
CA SER A 88 11.25 -6.69 15.72
C SER A 88 10.11 -7.27 16.51
N LYS A 89 9.16 -6.43 16.89
CA LYS A 89 8.00 -6.92 17.61
C LYS A 89 7.22 -7.90 16.76
N ASP A 90 7.18 -7.69 15.47
CA ASP A 90 6.45 -8.58 14.59
C ASP A 90 7.22 -9.87 14.34
N ASP A 91 8.53 -9.78 14.36
CA ASP A 91 9.37 -10.94 14.12
C ASP A 91 9.26 -11.99 15.20
N ILE A 92 8.87 -11.61 16.40
CA ILE A 92 8.75 -12.57 17.49
C ILE A 92 7.78 -13.68 17.10
N LEU A 93 6.64 -13.31 16.52
CA LEU A 93 5.66 -14.30 16.10
C LEU A 93 6.19 -15.16 14.97
N THR A 94 6.95 -14.53 14.08
CA THR A 94 7.52 -15.26 12.96
C THR A 94 8.49 -16.32 13.45
N HIS A 95 9.32 -15.97 14.41
CA HIS A 95 10.30 -16.91 14.92
C HIS A 95 9.65 -18.10 15.59
N THR A 96 8.58 -17.86 16.33
CA THR A 96 7.91 -18.97 17.00
C THR A 96 7.21 -19.88 16.02
N ALA A 97 6.90 -19.41 14.84
CA ALA A 97 6.22 -20.20 13.82
C ALA A 97 7.19 -20.97 12.95
N LYS A 98 8.48 -20.79 13.12
CA LYS A 98 9.40 -21.47 12.26
C LYS A 98 9.44 -22.94 12.54
N PRO A 99 9.48 -23.76 11.52
CA PRO A 99 9.61 -25.19 11.73
C PRO A 99 10.98 -25.55 12.23
#